data_e891d397f8a4980764941b81d599d2e4
#
_entry.id   e891d397f8a4980764941b81d599d2e4
#
_cell.length_a   1.000
_cell.length_b   1.000
_cell.length_c   1.000
_cell.angle_alpha   90.00
_cell.angle_beta   90.00
_cell.angle_gamma   90.00
#
_symmetry.space_group_name_H-M   'P 1'
#
loop_
_entity.id
_entity.type
_entity.pdbx_description
1 polymer ?
#
loop_
_entity_poly.entity_id
_entity_poly.type
_entity_poly.pdbx_seq_one_letter_code
_entity_poly.pdbx_strand_id
1 'polypeptide(L)'
;MLHYKKFAVVAALFALLVVGMSAIRPQIRPQDDDKPKKRNLKVLPKDISHEDLDKVMDSWKAALGVKCGFCHAPNADSTIHHLDFASDAKPEKNIARHMFAMTAKINKKYFSFNKDDKGAVIPAISCVTCHRGNPHPGEVK
;
A
#
# COMPACT_ATOMS: atom_id res chain seq x y z
N MET A 1 51.85 42.42 12.20
CA MET A 1 50.76 42.17 13.15
C MET A 1 49.34 42.23 12.56
N LEU A 2 49.15 42.87 11.41
CA LEU A 2 47.80 43.05 10.84
C LEU A 2 47.26 41.80 10.14
N HIS A 3 48.13 40.95 9.58
CA HIS A 3 47.71 39.70 8.88
C HIS A 3 47.22 38.62 9.83
N TYR A 4 47.78 38.48 11.02
CA TYR A 4 47.37 37.48 11.99
C TYR A 4 45.93 37.71 12.49
N LYS A 5 45.52 38.95 12.72
CA LYS A 5 44.16 39.31 13.14
C LYS A 5 43.12 38.93 12.05
N LYS A 6 43.46 39.09 10.78
CA LYS A 6 42.58 38.73 9.67
C LYS A 6 42.42 37.23 9.54
N PHE A 7 43.49 36.44 9.71
CA PHE A 7 43.40 34.96 9.74
C PHE A 7 42.60 34.43 10.91
N ALA A 8 42.72 35.02 12.11
CA ALA A 8 41.96 34.63 13.27
C ALA A 8 40.44 34.85 13.10
N VAL A 9 40.04 35.98 12.46
CA VAL A 9 38.61 36.27 12.20
C VAL A 9 38.04 35.33 11.17
N VAL A 10 38.78 35.02 10.10
CA VAL A 10 38.32 34.08 9.06
C VAL A 10 38.17 32.65 9.63
N ALA A 11 39.14 32.23 10.47
CA ALA A 11 39.06 30.92 11.13
C ALA A 11 37.88 30.81 12.09
N ALA A 12 37.56 31.87 12.84
CA ALA A 12 36.41 31.91 13.72
C ALA A 12 35.08 31.86 12.97
N LEU A 13 34.97 32.58 11.86
CA LEU A 13 33.77 32.53 11.01
C LEU A 13 33.56 31.17 10.35
N PHE A 14 34.65 30.51 9.95
CA PHE A 14 34.57 29.15 9.40
C PHE A 14 34.14 28.11 10.46
N ALA A 15 34.63 28.24 11.68
CA ALA A 15 34.23 27.38 12.79
C ALA A 15 32.75 27.54 13.16
N LEU A 16 32.19 28.75 13.11
CA LEU A 16 30.78 29.03 13.34
C LEU A 16 29.89 28.44 12.22
N LEU A 17 30.34 28.46 10.98
CA LEU A 17 29.61 27.84 9.85
C LEU A 17 29.55 26.32 9.96
N VAL A 18 30.64 25.67 10.38
CA VAL A 18 30.68 24.20 10.55
C VAL A 18 29.78 23.73 11.69
N VAL A 19 29.72 24.50 12.79
CA VAL A 19 28.83 24.19 13.91
C VAL A 19 27.36 24.38 13.55
N GLY A 20 27.03 25.38 12.72
CA GLY A 20 25.65 25.62 12.26
C GLY A 20 25.09 24.53 11.34
N MET A 21 25.94 23.89 10.52
CA MET A 21 25.50 22.81 9.62
C MET A 21 25.26 21.45 10.34
N SER A 22 25.77 21.27 11.54
CA SER A 22 25.57 20.02 12.31
C SER A 22 24.21 19.90 12.97
N ALA A 23 23.39 20.96 12.98
CA ALA A 23 22.09 20.99 13.65
C ALA A 23 20.91 20.50 12.80
N ILE A 24 21.12 20.32 11.47
CA ILE A 24 20.07 19.79 10.58
C ILE A 24 20.28 18.29 10.45
N ARG A 25 20.04 17.55 11.52
CA ARG A 25 19.76 16.11 11.41
C ARG A 25 18.33 15.98 10.91
N PRO A 26 18.08 15.32 9.75
CA PRO A 26 16.73 14.94 9.40
C PRO A 26 16.21 14.09 10.57
N GLN A 27 15.21 14.57 11.26
CA GLN A 27 14.45 13.75 12.21
C GLN A 27 13.75 12.69 11.37
N ILE A 28 14.39 11.54 11.19
CA ILE A 28 13.70 10.33 10.79
C ILE A 28 12.75 10.07 11.97
N ARG A 29 11.49 10.48 11.81
CA ARG A 29 10.43 10.02 12.72
C ARG A 29 10.51 8.50 12.70
N PRO A 30 10.63 7.83 13.86
CA PRO A 30 10.39 6.40 13.90
C PRO A 30 9.00 6.21 13.30
N GLN A 31 8.92 5.53 12.15
CA GLN A 31 7.63 5.04 11.68
C GLN A 31 7.16 4.11 12.78
N ASP A 32 5.99 4.38 13.32
CA ASP A 32 5.30 3.60 14.35
C ASP A 32 4.77 2.28 13.72
N ASP A 33 5.65 1.63 12.92
CA ASP A 33 5.35 0.44 12.14
C ASP A 33 5.47 -0.86 12.95
N ASP A 34 5.86 -0.76 14.23
CA ASP A 34 6.16 -1.94 15.06
C ASP A 34 4.92 -2.50 15.78
N LYS A 35 3.78 -1.85 15.69
CA LYS A 35 2.51 -2.46 16.12
C LYS A 35 1.95 -3.29 14.98
N PRO A 36 1.78 -4.63 15.14
CA PRO A 36 1.19 -5.44 14.08
C PRO A 36 -0.18 -4.86 13.73
N LYS A 37 -0.26 -4.22 12.56
CA LYS A 37 -1.52 -3.67 12.04
C LYS A 37 -2.53 -4.80 12.02
N LYS A 38 -3.65 -4.62 12.71
CA LYS A 38 -4.74 -5.60 12.74
C LYS A 38 -5.14 -5.96 11.32
N ARG A 39 -4.98 -7.23 10.94
CA ARG A 39 -5.34 -7.74 9.62
C ARG A 39 -6.62 -8.56 9.69
N ASN A 40 -7.48 -8.45 8.69
CA ASN A 40 -8.71 -9.22 8.56
C ASN A 40 -8.77 -9.90 7.19
N LEU A 41 -7.77 -10.78 6.95
CA LEU A 41 -7.61 -11.51 5.71
C LEU A 41 -8.50 -12.76 5.73
N LYS A 42 -9.48 -12.83 4.83
CA LYS A 42 -10.42 -13.96 4.71
C LYS A 42 -10.19 -14.82 3.45
N VAL A 43 -9.65 -14.20 2.38
CA VAL A 43 -9.48 -14.86 1.06
C VAL A 43 -8.05 -14.81 0.55
N LEU A 44 -7.17 -14.13 1.26
CA LEU A 44 -5.74 -14.07 0.98
C LEU A 44 -4.96 -14.86 2.05
N PRO A 45 -3.74 -15.32 1.76
CA PRO A 45 -2.88 -15.97 2.74
C PRO A 45 -2.69 -15.09 3.97
N LYS A 46 -2.74 -15.67 5.16
CA LYS A 46 -2.61 -14.90 6.41
C LYS A 46 -1.19 -14.41 6.65
N ASP A 47 -0.23 -15.09 6.08
CA ASP A 47 1.21 -14.85 6.12
C ASP A 47 1.73 -13.99 4.96
N ILE A 48 0.84 -13.50 4.08
CA ILE A 48 1.21 -12.62 2.96
C ILE A 48 2.03 -11.43 3.48
N SER A 49 3.13 -11.11 2.79
CA SER A 49 3.96 -9.95 3.12
C SER A 49 3.16 -8.64 3.00
N HIS A 50 3.62 -7.56 3.62
CA HIS A 50 2.95 -6.25 3.48
C HIS A 50 3.04 -5.76 2.04
N GLU A 51 4.20 -5.91 1.43
CA GLU A 51 4.45 -5.50 0.05
C GLU A 51 3.54 -6.24 -0.95
N ASP A 52 3.39 -7.56 -0.80
CA ASP A 52 2.54 -8.34 -1.70
C ASP A 52 1.05 -8.06 -1.46
N LEU A 53 0.65 -7.80 -0.22
CA LEU A 53 -0.71 -7.36 0.08
C LEU A 53 -1.03 -6.02 -0.60
N ASP A 54 -0.09 -5.07 -0.56
CA ASP A 54 -0.26 -3.78 -1.21
C ASP A 54 -0.37 -3.93 -2.73
N LYS A 55 0.46 -4.78 -3.35
CA LYS A 55 0.35 -5.12 -4.79
C LYS A 55 -1.03 -5.69 -5.13
N VAL A 56 -1.56 -6.59 -4.30
CA VAL A 56 -2.92 -7.13 -4.48
C VAL A 56 -3.97 -6.04 -4.40
N MET A 57 -3.91 -5.17 -3.37
CA MET A 57 -4.87 -4.07 -3.21
C MET A 57 -4.79 -3.07 -4.36
N ASP A 58 -3.59 -2.75 -4.84
CA ASP A 58 -3.38 -1.87 -5.99
C ASP A 58 -3.94 -2.48 -7.29
N SER A 59 -3.77 -3.78 -7.49
CA SER A 59 -4.35 -4.48 -8.64
C SER A 59 -5.88 -4.47 -8.62
N TRP A 60 -6.49 -4.66 -7.45
CA TRP A 60 -7.96 -4.60 -7.31
C TRP A 60 -8.48 -3.18 -7.53
N LYS A 61 -7.80 -2.19 -6.93
CA LYS A 61 -8.11 -0.77 -7.12
C LYS A 61 -8.08 -0.37 -8.61
N ALA A 62 -7.03 -0.76 -9.31
CA ALA A 62 -6.87 -0.48 -10.75
C ALA A 62 -7.94 -1.20 -11.59
N ALA A 63 -8.22 -2.48 -11.31
CA ALA A 63 -9.20 -3.26 -12.04
C ALA A 63 -10.63 -2.71 -11.90
N LEU A 64 -10.95 -2.11 -10.75
CA LEU A 64 -12.27 -1.54 -10.45
C LEU A 64 -12.35 -0.03 -10.73
N GLY A 65 -11.22 0.66 -10.95
CA GLY A 65 -11.19 2.12 -11.13
C GLY A 65 -11.57 2.91 -9.89
N VAL A 66 -11.30 2.39 -8.68
CA VAL A 66 -11.73 2.97 -7.40
C VAL A 66 -10.55 3.31 -6.49
N LYS A 67 -10.81 4.06 -5.42
CA LYS A 67 -9.84 4.37 -4.35
C LYS A 67 -10.04 3.45 -3.15
N CYS A 68 -9.06 3.40 -2.24
CA CYS A 68 -9.08 2.55 -1.04
C CYS A 68 -10.37 2.72 -0.20
N GLY A 69 -10.87 3.94 -0.06
CA GLY A 69 -12.09 4.26 0.67
C GLY A 69 -13.38 3.69 0.06
N PHE A 70 -13.33 3.12 -1.15
CA PHE A 70 -14.49 2.42 -1.72
C PHE A 70 -14.81 1.13 -0.93
N CYS A 71 -13.78 0.36 -0.57
CA CYS A 71 -13.91 -0.91 0.16
C CYS A 71 -13.56 -0.80 1.65
N HIS A 72 -12.80 0.20 2.07
CA HIS A 72 -12.35 0.36 3.46
C HIS A 72 -13.01 1.55 4.12
N ALA A 73 -13.53 1.33 5.33
CA ALA A 73 -14.20 2.37 6.11
C ALA A 73 -13.20 3.36 6.72
N PRO A 74 -13.61 4.61 6.99
CA PRO A 74 -12.86 5.48 7.88
C PRO A 74 -12.64 4.83 9.24
N ASN A 75 -11.61 5.25 9.97
CA ASN A 75 -11.44 4.81 11.35
C ASN A 75 -12.63 5.27 12.19
N ALA A 76 -13.08 4.44 13.14
CA ALA A 76 -14.17 4.78 14.06
C ALA A 76 -13.77 5.93 15.01
N ASP A 77 -12.48 6.06 15.33
CA ASP A 77 -11.93 7.19 16.04
C ASP A 77 -11.68 8.34 15.05
N SER A 78 -12.50 9.39 15.15
CA SER A 78 -12.44 10.58 14.27
C SER A 78 -11.12 11.36 14.36
N THR A 79 -10.32 11.15 15.41
CA THR A 79 -8.98 11.75 15.54
C THR A 79 -7.94 11.05 14.66
N ILE A 80 -8.25 9.84 14.19
CA ILE A 80 -7.40 9.03 13.33
C ILE A 80 -7.82 9.23 11.88
N HIS A 81 -7.07 10.04 11.14
CA HIS A 81 -7.37 10.43 9.75
C HIS A 81 -7.04 9.39 8.69
N HIS A 82 -6.94 8.11 9.04
CA HIS A 82 -6.68 7.03 8.08
C HIS A 82 -7.79 5.97 8.11
N LEU A 83 -7.86 5.14 7.05
CA LEU A 83 -8.86 4.08 6.92
C LEU A 83 -8.59 2.93 7.89
N ASP A 84 -9.66 2.32 8.41
CA ASP A 84 -9.60 1.03 9.10
C ASP A 84 -9.62 -0.11 8.06
N PHE A 85 -8.42 -0.56 7.68
CA PHE A 85 -8.26 -1.64 6.72
C PHE A 85 -8.74 -3.00 7.23
N ALA A 86 -8.93 -3.18 8.54
CA ALA A 86 -9.45 -4.41 9.13
C ALA A 86 -10.98 -4.45 9.22
N SER A 87 -11.63 -3.31 9.30
CA SER A 87 -13.10 -3.20 9.42
C SER A 87 -13.83 -3.83 8.24
N ASP A 88 -14.94 -4.52 8.51
CA ASP A 88 -15.89 -5.04 7.52
C ASP A 88 -17.16 -4.17 7.41
N ALA A 89 -17.11 -2.93 7.88
CA ALA A 89 -18.27 -2.04 7.90
C ALA A 89 -18.80 -1.70 6.50
N LYS A 90 -17.94 -1.79 5.46
CA LYS A 90 -18.35 -1.55 4.07
C LYS A 90 -18.70 -2.84 3.35
N PRO A 91 -19.91 -2.97 2.79
CA PRO A 91 -20.35 -4.17 2.09
C PRO A 91 -19.50 -4.48 0.84
N GLU A 92 -18.96 -3.45 0.17
CA GLU A 92 -18.10 -3.57 -1.01
C GLU A 92 -16.87 -4.44 -0.74
N LYS A 93 -16.33 -4.40 0.48
CA LYS A 93 -15.19 -5.25 0.89
C LYS A 93 -15.54 -6.73 0.87
N ASN A 94 -16.74 -7.11 1.33
CA ASN A 94 -17.20 -8.49 1.30
C ASN A 94 -17.57 -8.92 -0.12
N ILE A 95 -18.19 -8.03 -0.92
CA ILE A 95 -18.47 -8.27 -2.33
C ILE A 95 -17.16 -8.57 -3.08
N ALA A 96 -16.12 -7.75 -2.89
CA ALA A 96 -14.81 -7.98 -3.52
C ALA A 96 -14.20 -9.34 -3.13
N ARG A 97 -14.34 -9.79 -1.87
CA ARG A 97 -13.91 -11.13 -1.44
C ARG A 97 -14.65 -12.25 -2.17
N HIS A 98 -15.97 -12.12 -2.34
CA HIS A 98 -16.77 -13.10 -3.07
C HIS A 98 -16.39 -13.12 -4.56
N MET A 99 -16.17 -11.97 -5.18
CA MET A 99 -15.72 -11.88 -6.58
C MET A 99 -14.33 -12.51 -6.75
N PHE A 100 -13.41 -12.27 -5.84
CA PHE A 100 -12.09 -12.91 -5.85
C PHE A 100 -12.20 -14.44 -5.73
N ALA A 101 -13.01 -14.94 -4.81
CA ALA A 101 -13.24 -16.39 -4.66
C ALA A 101 -13.90 -16.98 -5.92
N MET A 102 -14.78 -16.23 -6.58
CA MET A 102 -15.40 -16.65 -7.85
C MET A 102 -14.35 -16.76 -8.97
N THR A 103 -13.49 -15.75 -9.17
CA THR A 103 -12.45 -15.80 -10.19
C THR A 103 -11.48 -16.97 -9.96
N ALA A 104 -11.12 -17.22 -8.70
CA ALA A 104 -10.27 -18.36 -8.33
C ALA A 104 -10.94 -19.71 -8.68
N LYS A 105 -12.25 -19.86 -8.43
CA LYS A 105 -13.02 -21.06 -8.81
C LYS A 105 -13.08 -21.23 -10.32
N ILE A 106 -13.31 -20.16 -11.07
CA ILE A 106 -13.35 -20.22 -12.55
C ILE A 106 -11.98 -20.64 -13.09
N ASN A 107 -10.90 -20.02 -12.65
CA ASN A 107 -9.55 -20.40 -13.06
C ASN A 107 -9.27 -21.86 -12.78
N LYS A 108 -9.56 -22.32 -11.55
CA LYS A 108 -9.35 -23.72 -11.17
C LYS A 108 -10.18 -24.70 -12.00
N LYS A 109 -11.45 -24.37 -12.27
CA LYS A 109 -12.38 -25.31 -12.95
C LYS A 109 -12.18 -25.35 -14.45
N TYR A 110 -11.94 -24.18 -15.08
CA TYR A 110 -11.99 -24.06 -16.54
C TYR A 110 -10.64 -23.79 -17.19
N PHE A 111 -9.63 -23.35 -16.41
CA PHE A 111 -8.31 -22.97 -16.90
C PHE A 111 -7.17 -23.69 -16.15
N SER A 112 -7.45 -24.84 -15.54
CA SER A 112 -6.44 -25.62 -14.80
C SER A 112 -5.32 -26.19 -15.67
N PHE A 113 -5.49 -26.18 -16.99
CA PHE A 113 -4.45 -26.54 -17.95
C PHE A 113 -3.39 -25.44 -18.15
N ASN A 114 -3.70 -24.17 -17.79
CA ASN A 114 -2.79 -23.06 -17.89
C ASN A 114 -1.87 -23.04 -16.64
N LYS A 115 -0.68 -23.61 -16.77
CA LYS A 115 0.27 -23.80 -15.68
C LYS A 115 1.61 -23.19 -16.02
N ASP A 116 2.32 -22.72 -15.00
CA ASP A 116 3.73 -22.33 -15.12
C ASP A 116 4.66 -23.57 -15.11
N ASP A 117 5.96 -23.32 -15.26
CA ASP A 117 6.99 -24.35 -15.29
C ASP A 117 7.09 -25.15 -13.96
N LYS A 118 6.50 -24.65 -12.88
CA LYS A 118 6.44 -25.28 -11.56
C LYS A 118 5.12 -26.01 -11.32
N GLY A 119 4.20 -25.99 -12.31
CA GLY A 119 2.89 -26.63 -12.23
C GLY A 119 1.84 -25.81 -11.48
N ALA A 120 2.13 -24.58 -11.09
CA ALA A 120 1.14 -23.69 -10.49
C ALA A 120 0.19 -23.12 -11.57
N VAL A 121 -1.11 -23.03 -11.26
CA VAL A 121 -2.11 -22.49 -12.20
C VAL A 121 -1.87 -20.99 -12.40
N ILE A 122 -1.60 -20.60 -13.65
CA ILE A 122 -1.57 -19.20 -14.06
C ILE A 122 -3.02 -18.73 -14.26
N PRO A 123 -3.50 -17.70 -13.55
CA PRO A 123 -4.85 -17.19 -13.72
C PRO A 123 -5.10 -16.69 -15.15
N ALA A 124 -6.05 -17.30 -15.87
CA ALA A 124 -6.46 -16.84 -17.19
C ALA A 124 -7.43 -15.65 -17.10
N ILE A 125 -8.20 -15.57 -16.01
CA ILE A 125 -9.08 -14.44 -15.73
C ILE A 125 -8.75 -13.80 -14.39
N SER A 126 -8.97 -12.50 -14.31
CA SER A 126 -8.79 -11.69 -13.11
C SER A 126 -9.90 -10.65 -12.99
N CYS A 127 -9.86 -9.81 -11.97
CA CYS A 127 -10.84 -8.73 -11.78
C CYS A 127 -10.95 -7.84 -13.03
N VAL A 128 -9.83 -7.47 -13.65
CA VAL A 128 -9.83 -6.57 -14.81
C VAL A 128 -10.50 -7.19 -16.04
N THR A 129 -10.55 -8.52 -16.16
CA THR A 129 -11.18 -9.22 -17.28
C THR A 129 -12.66 -8.82 -17.43
N CYS A 130 -13.35 -8.67 -16.31
CA CYS A 130 -14.77 -8.29 -16.30
C CYS A 130 -14.96 -6.78 -16.00
N HIS A 131 -14.18 -6.24 -15.05
CA HIS A 131 -14.43 -4.88 -14.53
C HIS A 131 -13.85 -3.76 -15.40
N ARG A 132 -12.67 -3.93 -16.01
CA ARG A 132 -12.07 -2.95 -16.96
C ARG A 132 -12.07 -1.49 -16.44
N GLY A 133 -11.81 -1.30 -15.16
CA GLY A 133 -11.81 0.03 -14.53
C GLY A 133 -13.20 0.52 -14.09
N ASN A 134 -14.21 -0.36 -14.05
CA ASN A 134 -15.56 -0.03 -13.57
C ASN A 134 -15.97 -1.00 -12.45
N PRO A 135 -16.38 -0.52 -11.26
CA PRO A 135 -16.85 -1.39 -10.19
C PRO A 135 -18.17 -2.12 -10.52
N HIS A 136 -18.95 -1.62 -11.49
CA HIS A 136 -20.23 -2.17 -11.95
C HIS A 136 -20.17 -2.53 -13.43
N PRO A 137 -19.58 -3.70 -13.81
CA PRO A 137 -19.26 -4.01 -15.20
C PRO A 137 -20.49 -4.22 -16.11
N GLY A 138 -21.69 -4.35 -15.57
CA GLY A 138 -22.93 -4.46 -16.33
C GLY A 138 -23.61 -3.14 -16.67
N GLU A 139 -23.15 -2.03 -16.10
CA GLU A 139 -23.70 -0.71 -16.37
C GLU A 139 -22.96 -0.07 -17.56
N VAL A 140 -23.66 0.04 -18.69
CA VAL A 140 -23.19 0.81 -19.85
C VAL A 140 -23.38 2.30 -19.50
N LYS A 141 -22.25 3.02 -19.43
CA LYS A 141 -22.25 4.49 -19.27
C LYS A 141 -22.48 5.16 -20.61
#